data_868e0995d7020c6389f75e280c7f5345
#
_entry.id   868e0995d7020c6389f75e280c7f5345
#
_cell.length_a   1.000
_cell.length_b   1.000
_cell.length_c   1.000
_cell.angle_alpha   90.00
_cell.angle_beta   90.00
_cell.angle_gamma   90.00
#
_symmetry.space_group_name_H-M   'P 1'
#
loop_
_entity.id
_entity.type
_entity.pdbx_description
1 polymer ?
#
loop_
_entity_poly.entity_id
_entity_poly.type
_entity_poly.pdbx_seq_one_letter_code
_entity_poly.pdbx_strand_id
1 'polypeptide(L)'
;AFSNAVTLKADTGGNETFGNITFVDSGAVRLHSSAGADGDLYINAGTDGAVGGNLSITATTGNITQGVALAVTGTSTFVTSADDATITLTETSNAFTGALLITTNDSGTDTAGDVSIDGGTTGLIMGLSTIDGDLTLLSGAAITDTGVATVRGTLSVTTDASDSTITLDQLAVDGAFTLAPNGTGAVIIVNDADLNLAGSTMGGTFSGTATTGDISDSGT
;
A
#
# COMPACT_ATOMS: atom_id res chain seq x y z
N ALA A 1 -12.94 9.45 18.79
CA ALA A 1 -11.50 9.29 19.03
C ALA A 1 -11.29 8.60 20.38
N PHE A 2 -10.42 7.63 20.41
CA PHE A 2 -9.96 7.04 21.67
C PHE A 2 -8.88 7.95 22.26
N SER A 3 -9.03 8.30 23.54
CA SER A 3 -8.03 9.09 24.27
C SER A 3 -6.91 8.24 24.87
N ASN A 4 -7.00 6.91 24.73
CA ASN A 4 -6.02 5.95 25.21
C ASN A 4 -5.77 4.90 24.13
N ALA A 5 -4.61 4.24 24.21
CA ALA A 5 -4.28 3.13 23.33
C ALA A 5 -5.33 2.01 23.36
N VAL A 6 -5.67 1.49 22.20
CA VAL A 6 -6.55 0.32 22.03
C VAL A 6 -5.71 -0.88 21.64
N THR A 7 -5.79 -1.96 22.39
CA THR A 7 -5.15 -3.22 22.06
C THR A 7 -6.17 -4.16 21.44
N LEU A 8 -5.97 -4.53 20.18
CA LEU A 8 -6.74 -5.58 19.52
C LEU A 8 -5.89 -6.85 19.46
N LYS A 9 -6.44 -7.95 19.98
CA LYS A 9 -5.84 -9.27 19.87
C LYS A 9 -6.73 -10.15 19.01
N ALA A 10 -6.17 -10.72 17.97
CA ALA A 10 -6.81 -11.76 17.19
C ALA A 10 -6.30 -13.16 17.64
N ASP A 11 -6.25 -13.39 18.97
CA ASP A 11 -5.81 -14.65 19.55
C ASP A 11 -7.03 -15.45 20.04
N THR A 12 -7.18 -16.67 19.55
CA THR A 12 -8.25 -17.60 19.93
C THR A 12 -7.77 -18.72 20.84
N GLY A 13 -6.72 -18.47 21.64
CA GLY A 13 -6.34 -19.38 22.75
C GLY A 13 -5.80 -20.74 22.33
N GLY A 14 -4.58 -20.78 21.83
CA GLY A 14 -3.76 -22.00 21.82
C GLY A 14 -3.95 -22.92 20.61
N ASN A 15 -4.80 -22.59 19.67
CA ASN A 15 -4.87 -23.24 18.36
C ASN A 15 -4.98 -22.10 17.33
N GLU A 16 -3.91 -21.84 16.62
CA GLU A 16 -3.67 -20.68 15.76
C GLU A 16 -4.72 -20.49 14.64
N THR A 17 -5.92 -20.15 15.01
CA THR A 17 -6.96 -19.70 14.08
C THR A 17 -7.01 -18.18 14.16
N PHE A 18 -6.27 -17.55 13.31
CA PHE A 18 -6.11 -16.13 13.19
C PHE A 18 -7.43 -15.45 12.79
N GLY A 19 -7.89 -14.51 13.60
CA GLY A 19 -9.12 -13.78 13.37
C GLY A 19 -8.90 -12.53 12.52
N ASN A 20 -10.00 -12.00 12.00
CA ASN A 20 -10.00 -10.70 11.34
C ASN A 20 -9.92 -9.58 12.38
N ILE A 21 -9.21 -8.50 12.04
CA ILE A 21 -9.20 -7.26 12.82
C ILE A 21 -9.87 -6.17 12.00
N THR A 22 -10.87 -5.53 12.58
CA THR A 22 -11.47 -4.31 12.00
C THR A 22 -11.43 -3.21 13.05
N PHE A 23 -10.87 -2.08 12.69
CA PHE A 23 -10.75 -0.91 13.54
C PHE A 23 -11.14 0.37 12.81
N VAL A 24 -11.98 1.18 13.43
CA VAL A 24 -12.39 2.49 12.92
C VAL A 24 -12.19 3.52 14.01
N ASP A 25 -11.42 4.56 13.74
CA ASP A 25 -11.26 5.71 14.62
C ASP A 25 -11.69 7.00 13.94
N SER A 26 -12.18 7.93 14.74
CA SER A 26 -12.50 9.28 14.29
C SER A 26 -11.27 10.18 14.18
N GLY A 27 -10.11 9.75 14.67
CA GLY A 27 -8.82 10.44 14.58
C GLY A 27 -7.85 9.82 13.59
N ALA A 28 -6.61 10.26 13.65
CA ALA A 28 -5.50 9.56 13.02
C ALA A 28 -5.27 8.21 13.70
N VAL A 29 -4.79 7.23 12.93
CA VAL A 29 -4.46 5.89 13.44
C VAL A 29 -2.97 5.64 13.29
N ARG A 30 -2.33 5.24 14.39
CA ARG A 30 -0.95 4.77 14.38
C ARG A 30 -0.88 3.33 14.84
N LEU A 31 -0.32 2.48 14.01
CA LEU A 31 -0.14 1.06 14.29
C LEU A 31 1.18 0.85 15.03
N HIS A 32 1.13 0.34 16.26
CA HIS A 32 2.30 0.25 17.14
C HIS A 32 2.30 -1.02 18.01
N SER A 33 3.45 -1.44 18.53
CA SER A 33 3.61 -2.67 19.34
C SER A 33 3.70 -2.45 20.85
N SER A 34 3.84 -1.21 21.33
CA SER A 34 4.01 -0.92 22.76
C SER A 34 3.21 0.28 23.22
N ALA A 35 2.84 0.32 24.54
CA ALA A 35 2.07 1.40 25.12
C ALA A 35 2.79 2.76 24.96
N GLY A 36 2.32 3.57 24.03
CA GLY A 36 2.81 4.90 23.70
C GLY A 36 1.78 5.98 23.97
N ALA A 37 1.86 7.07 23.24
CA ALA A 37 0.99 8.21 23.38
C ALA A 37 -0.47 7.94 22.97
N ASP A 38 -1.36 8.82 23.36
CA ASP A 38 -2.78 8.77 23.02
C ASP A 38 -3.01 8.64 21.49
N GLY A 39 -3.92 7.79 21.10
CA GLY A 39 -4.31 7.57 19.70
C GLY A 39 -3.62 6.40 18.99
N ASP A 40 -2.75 5.65 19.68
CA ASP A 40 -2.11 4.48 19.08
C ASP A 40 -3.03 3.26 19.12
N LEU A 41 -3.14 2.57 17.99
CA LEU A 41 -3.72 1.25 17.90
C LEU A 41 -2.60 0.20 18.04
N TYR A 42 -2.73 -0.63 19.04
CA TYR A 42 -1.83 -1.78 19.20
C TYR A 42 -2.36 -2.98 18.45
N ILE A 43 -1.65 -3.40 17.42
CA ILE A 43 -1.85 -4.72 16.84
C ILE A 43 -0.85 -5.64 17.54
N ASN A 44 -1.25 -6.23 18.66
CA ASN A 44 -0.46 -7.24 19.34
C ASN A 44 -0.92 -8.62 18.89
N ALA A 45 -0.32 -9.11 17.86
CA ALA A 45 -0.50 -10.46 17.38
C ALA A 45 0.65 -11.34 17.85
N GLY A 46 0.71 -11.60 19.14
CA GLY A 46 1.82 -12.38 19.73
C GLY A 46 3.16 -11.64 19.69
N THR A 47 4.26 -12.34 19.55
CA THR A 47 5.62 -11.76 19.51
C THR A 47 5.96 -11.06 18.20
N ASP A 48 5.12 -11.14 17.16
CA ASP A 48 5.55 -10.86 15.79
C ASP A 48 4.64 -9.92 14.98
N GLY A 49 3.64 -9.26 15.60
CA GLY A 49 2.74 -8.33 14.84
C GLY A 49 1.88 -9.02 13.76
N ALA A 50 1.66 -10.34 13.85
CA ALA A 50 0.97 -11.10 12.80
C ALA A 50 -0.55 -11.06 12.94
N VAL A 51 -1.25 -10.66 11.88
CA VAL A 51 -2.70 -10.81 11.70
C VAL A 51 -2.93 -11.98 10.75
N GLY A 52 -3.40 -13.09 11.25
CA GLY A 52 -3.58 -14.28 10.42
C GLY A 52 -4.86 -14.31 9.59
N GLY A 53 -5.74 -13.34 9.81
CA GLY A 53 -6.93 -13.09 9.00
C GLY A 53 -6.80 -11.78 8.21
N ASN A 54 -7.93 -11.14 7.95
CA ASN A 54 -7.97 -9.84 7.30
C ASN A 54 -7.74 -8.71 8.31
N LEU A 55 -7.06 -7.65 7.86
CA LEU A 55 -6.88 -6.41 8.60
C LEU A 55 -7.68 -5.29 7.90
N SER A 56 -8.50 -4.57 8.63
CA SER A 56 -9.20 -3.39 8.11
C SER A 56 -9.05 -2.23 9.08
N ILE A 57 -8.45 -1.15 8.64
CA ILE A 57 -8.19 0.06 9.42
C ILE A 57 -8.81 1.26 8.72
N THR A 58 -9.59 2.04 9.45
CA THR A 58 -10.17 3.30 8.95
C THR A 58 -9.85 4.45 9.91
N ALA A 59 -9.25 5.50 9.40
CA ALA A 59 -9.08 6.79 10.06
C ALA A 59 -10.04 7.81 9.43
N THR A 60 -10.97 8.38 10.21
CA THR A 60 -11.97 9.30 9.64
C THR A 60 -11.52 10.75 9.63
N THR A 61 -10.56 11.15 10.47
CA THR A 61 -10.00 12.51 10.48
C THR A 61 -8.48 12.51 10.66
N GLY A 62 -7.73 12.05 9.70
CA GLY A 62 -6.26 12.10 9.76
C GLY A 62 -5.59 10.87 9.16
N ASN A 63 -4.31 10.78 9.36
CA ASN A 63 -3.43 9.83 8.68
C ASN A 63 -3.47 8.43 9.31
N ILE A 64 -3.11 7.43 8.51
CA ILE A 64 -2.71 6.10 9.01
C ILE A 64 -1.19 6.01 8.92
N THR A 65 -0.55 5.73 10.06
CA THR A 65 0.90 5.57 10.15
C THR A 65 1.26 4.28 10.88
N GLN A 66 2.52 3.90 10.79
CA GLN A 66 3.05 2.68 11.34
C GLN A 66 4.29 2.99 12.20
N GLY A 67 4.46 2.27 13.29
CA GLY A 67 5.66 2.33 14.13
C GLY A 67 6.26 0.96 14.41
N VAL A 68 5.68 -0.10 13.83
CA VAL A 68 6.19 -1.48 13.86
C VAL A 68 5.77 -2.21 12.61
N ALA A 69 6.51 -3.23 12.24
CA ALA A 69 6.18 -4.07 11.10
C ALA A 69 4.83 -4.80 11.28
N LEU A 70 4.09 -4.90 10.19
CA LEU A 70 2.83 -5.63 10.10
C LEU A 70 3.03 -6.90 9.29
N ALA A 71 2.55 -8.02 9.82
CA ALA A 71 2.46 -9.28 9.09
C ALA A 71 0.99 -9.67 8.97
N VAL A 72 0.42 -9.55 7.78
CA VAL A 72 -0.99 -9.83 7.51
C VAL A 72 -1.12 -10.94 6.48
N THR A 73 -1.74 -12.05 6.87
CA THR A 73 -1.91 -13.20 5.98
C THR A 73 -3.08 -13.02 5.01
N GLY A 74 -4.16 -12.42 5.48
CA GLY A 74 -5.35 -12.12 4.66
C GLY A 74 -5.26 -10.77 3.95
N THR A 75 -6.38 -10.30 3.50
CA THR A 75 -6.52 -8.98 2.88
C THR A 75 -6.24 -7.85 3.88
N SER A 76 -5.53 -6.82 3.45
CA SER A 76 -5.30 -5.61 4.22
C SER A 76 -6.06 -4.43 3.61
N THR A 77 -6.94 -3.80 4.37
CA THR A 77 -7.73 -2.65 3.94
C THR A 77 -7.36 -1.43 4.78
N PHE A 78 -6.95 -0.37 4.13
CA PHE A 78 -6.61 0.91 4.77
C PHE A 78 -7.42 2.04 4.15
N VAL A 79 -8.14 2.80 4.98
CA VAL A 79 -9.02 3.87 4.53
C VAL A 79 -8.77 5.13 5.33
N THR A 80 -8.49 6.24 4.66
CA THR A 80 -8.58 7.58 5.23
C THR A 80 -9.79 8.30 4.64
N SER A 81 -10.58 9.00 5.47
CA SER A 81 -11.78 9.71 5.01
C SER A 81 -11.63 11.23 5.07
N ALA A 82 -10.59 11.73 5.74
CA ALA A 82 -10.29 13.15 5.75
C ALA A 82 -9.60 13.55 4.45
N ASP A 83 -9.85 14.79 4.05
CA ASP A 83 -9.16 15.46 2.98
C ASP A 83 -7.64 15.46 3.21
N ASP A 84 -6.84 15.23 2.21
CA ASP A 84 -5.36 15.20 2.24
C ASP A 84 -4.74 14.18 3.21
N ALA A 85 -5.51 13.30 3.81
CA ALA A 85 -4.98 12.35 4.78
C ALA A 85 -4.19 11.23 4.10
N THR A 86 -2.99 10.98 4.61
CA THR A 86 -2.00 10.07 4.04
C THR A 86 -2.01 8.69 4.69
N ILE A 87 -1.49 7.69 3.98
CA ILE A 87 -1.23 6.35 4.51
C ILE A 87 0.27 6.04 4.35
N THR A 88 0.97 5.86 5.47
CA THR A 88 2.42 5.60 5.49
C THR A 88 2.73 4.32 6.25
N LEU A 89 3.02 3.25 5.52
CA LEU A 89 3.32 1.92 6.04
C LEU A 89 4.66 1.44 5.48
N THR A 90 5.76 2.00 6.00
CA THR A 90 7.11 1.87 5.41
C THR A 90 8.10 1.10 6.29
N GLU A 91 7.61 0.27 7.21
CA GLU A 91 8.48 -0.62 7.96
C GLU A 91 9.04 -1.74 7.07
N THR A 92 10.35 -1.84 7.01
CA THR A 92 11.07 -2.73 6.08
C THR A 92 10.89 -4.23 6.35
N SER A 93 10.23 -4.58 7.45
CA SER A 93 9.89 -5.96 7.82
C SER A 93 8.40 -6.26 7.71
N ASN A 94 7.64 -5.43 7.01
CA ASN A 94 6.26 -5.73 6.69
C ASN A 94 6.14 -7.04 5.89
N ALA A 95 4.99 -7.70 6.01
CA ALA A 95 4.64 -8.88 5.23
C ALA A 95 3.13 -8.89 4.96
N PHE A 96 2.74 -8.43 3.80
CA PHE A 96 1.35 -8.45 3.33
C PHE A 96 1.20 -9.60 2.33
N THR A 97 0.63 -10.74 2.79
CA THR A 97 0.46 -11.92 1.93
C THR A 97 -0.77 -11.82 1.03
N GLY A 98 -1.83 -11.22 1.54
CA GLY A 98 -3.06 -10.97 0.77
C GLY A 98 -3.06 -9.62 0.07
N ALA A 99 -4.13 -9.35 -0.66
CA ALA A 99 -4.26 -8.10 -1.41
C ALA A 99 -4.36 -6.87 -0.49
N LEU A 100 -3.75 -5.77 -0.93
CA LEU A 100 -3.86 -4.44 -0.34
C LEU A 100 -5.01 -3.68 -1.01
N LEU A 101 -5.98 -3.26 -0.24
CA LEU A 101 -7.08 -2.39 -0.66
C LEU A 101 -6.92 -1.04 0.03
N ILE A 102 -6.74 0.01 -0.73
CA ILE A 102 -6.39 1.32 -0.21
C ILE A 102 -7.39 2.35 -0.72
N THR A 103 -7.87 3.20 0.19
CA THR A 103 -8.71 4.33 -0.18
C THR A 103 -8.24 5.55 0.58
N THR A 104 -7.84 6.59 -0.14
CA THR A 104 -7.68 7.94 0.39
C THR A 104 -8.76 8.84 -0.18
N ASN A 105 -9.10 9.89 0.54
CA ASN A 105 -10.12 10.83 0.14
C ASN A 105 -9.51 12.22 0.01
N ASP A 106 -9.76 12.81 -1.12
CA ASP A 106 -9.53 14.21 -1.39
C ASP A 106 -10.81 14.81 -1.97
N SER A 107 -11.38 15.79 -1.30
CA SER A 107 -12.54 16.52 -1.82
C SER A 107 -12.17 17.69 -2.73
N GLY A 108 -10.87 17.92 -2.88
CA GLY A 108 -10.29 19.02 -3.66
C GLY A 108 -10.09 18.70 -5.15
N THR A 109 -9.24 19.48 -5.75
CA THR A 109 -8.77 19.32 -7.14
C THR A 109 -7.27 19.10 -7.22
N ASP A 110 -6.59 19.08 -6.08
CA ASP A 110 -5.18 18.75 -5.98
C ASP A 110 -4.98 17.21 -5.95
N THR A 111 -3.75 16.79 -5.85
CA THR A 111 -3.36 15.38 -5.81
C THR A 111 -2.70 15.09 -4.46
N ALA A 112 -3.40 15.43 -3.38
CA ALA A 112 -2.98 15.09 -2.01
C ALA A 112 -3.57 13.76 -1.55
N GLY A 113 -3.27 13.32 -0.35
CA GLY A 113 -3.70 11.99 0.13
C GLY A 113 -2.74 10.88 -0.28
N ASP A 114 -1.44 11.15 -0.19
CA ASP A 114 -0.38 10.23 -0.63
C ASP A 114 -0.36 8.93 0.14
N VAL A 115 0.04 7.89 -0.57
CA VAL A 115 0.21 6.54 -0.02
C VAL A 115 1.63 6.04 -0.24
N SER A 116 2.27 5.57 0.82
CA SER A 116 3.58 4.94 0.76
C SER A 116 3.58 3.60 1.49
N ILE A 117 3.86 2.53 0.77
CA ILE A 117 3.85 1.15 1.30
C ILE A 117 5.19 0.49 1.01
N ASP A 118 5.79 -0.08 2.05
CA ASP A 118 6.88 -1.05 1.95
C ASP A 118 6.36 -2.44 2.33
N GLY A 119 6.42 -3.39 1.42
CA GLY A 119 6.01 -4.78 1.63
C GLY A 119 7.06 -5.63 2.34
N GLY A 120 8.20 -5.02 2.73
CA GLY A 120 9.32 -5.72 3.33
C GLY A 120 9.94 -6.72 2.35
N THR A 121 10.17 -7.94 2.82
CA THR A 121 10.80 -8.99 2.00
C THR A 121 9.81 -9.82 1.17
N THR A 122 8.53 -9.57 1.28
CA THR A 122 7.46 -10.28 0.53
C THR A 122 6.99 -9.48 -0.67
N GLY A 123 6.33 -10.15 -1.62
CA GLY A 123 5.68 -9.47 -2.74
C GLY A 123 4.47 -8.65 -2.28
N LEU A 124 4.08 -7.67 -3.08
CA LEU A 124 2.85 -6.91 -2.90
C LEU A 124 1.81 -7.28 -3.95
N ILE A 125 0.56 -7.36 -3.53
CA ILE A 125 -0.59 -7.58 -4.41
C ILE A 125 -1.53 -6.39 -4.23
N MET A 126 -1.62 -5.52 -5.23
CA MET A 126 -2.59 -4.43 -5.22
C MET A 126 -3.98 -4.95 -5.54
N GLY A 127 -4.92 -4.69 -4.65
CA GLY A 127 -6.35 -4.92 -4.88
C GLY A 127 -7.05 -3.65 -5.37
N LEU A 128 -8.38 -3.69 -5.41
CA LEU A 128 -9.19 -2.52 -5.77
C LEU A 128 -8.84 -1.35 -4.83
N SER A 129 -8.31 -0.29 -5.39
CA SER A 129 -7.81 0.87 -4.64
C SER A 129 -8.19 2.18 -5.32
N THR A 130 -8.39 3.23 -4.52
CA THR A 130 -8.60 4.61 -4.99
C THR A 130 -7.72 5.53 -4.17
N ILE A 131 -6.75 6.15 -4.82
CA ILE A 131 -5.73 7.00 -4.20
C ILE A 131 -5.78 8.36 -4.89
N ASP A 132 -6.09 9.40 -4.14
CA ASP A 132 -6.20 10.75 -4.66
C ASP A 132 -4.84 11.46 -4.78
N GLY A 133 -3.83 11.02 -4.04
CA GLY A 133 -2.46 11.51 -4.13
C GLY A 133 -1.54 10.60 -4.95
N ASP A 134 -0.26 10.67 -4.62
CA ASP A 134 0.79 9.81 -5.16
C ASP A 134 0.78 8.43 -4.50
N LEU A 135 1.09 7.40 -5.28
CA LEU A 135 1.30 6.04 -4.78
C LEU A 135 2.76 5.62 -4.92
N THR A 136 3.38 5.30 -3.79
CA THR A 136 4.73 4.71 -3.75
C THR A 136 4.67 3.29 -3.21
N LEU A 137 5.16 2.34 -3.98
CA LEU A 137 5.27 0.92 -3.62
C LEU A 137 6.72 0.47 -3.64
N LEU A 138 7.17 -0.08 -2.52
CA LEU A 138 8.44 -0.78 -2.39
C LEU A 138 8.19 -2.23 -1.98
N SER A 139 8.88 -3.18 -2.56
CA SER A 139 8.71 -4.60 -2.23
C SER A 139 10.03 -5.35 -2.37
N GLY A 140 10.29 -6.24 -1.43
CA GLY A 140 11.42 -7.18 -1.51
C GLY A 140 11.21 -8.33 -2.50
N ALA A 141 10.06 -8.41 -3.18
CA ALA A 141 9.76 -9.42 -4.19
C ALA A 141 8.85 -8.83 -5.28
N ALA A 142 8.16 -9.67 -6.05
CA ALA A 142 7.30 -9.20 -7.14
C ALA A 142 6.13 -8.31 -6.66
N ILE A 143 5.76 -7.35 -7.50
CA ILE A 143 4.56 -6.52 -7.31
C ILE A 143 3.56 -6.87 -8.40
N THR A 144 2.33 -7.20 -8.01
CA THR A 144 1.23 -7.57 -8.90
C THR A 144 -0.06 -6.86 -8.51
N ASP A 145 -1.08 -6.96 -9.34
CA ASP A 145 -2.42 -6.52 -9.01
C ASP A 145 -3.49 -7.62 -9.20
N THR A 146 -4.62 -7.45 -8.57
CA THR A 146 -5.82 -8.30 -8.67
C THR A 146 -7.10 -7.49 -8.76
N GLY A 147 -6.98 -6.17 -8.83
CA GLY A 147 -8.09 -5.23 -8.95
C GLY A 147 -7.58 -3.87 -9.41
N VAL A 148 -8.47 -3.07 -9.95
CA VAL A 148 -8.10 -1.75 -10.48
C VAL A 148 -7.54 -0.87 -9.38
N ALA A 149 -6.32 -0.34 -9.59
CA ALA A 149 -5.76 0.72 -8.78
C ALA A 149 -5.89 2.06 -9.52
N THR A 150 -6.78 2.91 -9.02
CA THR A 150 -6.96 4.29 -9.49
C THR A 150 -6.05 5.21 -8.69
N VAL A 151 -5.18 5.96 -9.35
CA VAL A 151 -4.22 6.90 -8.74
C VAL A 151 -4.29 8.21 -9.50
N ARG A 152 -4.69 9.29 -8.85
CA ARG A 152 -4.76 10.62 -9.48
C ARG A 152 -3.40 11.30 -9.59
N GLY A 153 -2.51 11.03 -8.64
CA GLY A 153 -1.11 11.48 -8.65
C GLY A 153 -0.20 10.58 -9.47
N THR A 154 1.07 10.54 -9.08
CA THR A 154 2.11 9.73 -9.71
C THR A 154 2.16 8.31 -9.11
N LEU A 155 2.68 7.37 -9.89
CA LEU A 155 2.95 6.00 -9.42
C LEU A 155 4.45 5.71 -9.43
N SER A 156 5.00 5.42 -8.25
CA SER A 156 6.39 4.98 -8.09
C SER A 156 6.45 3.53 -7.60
N VAL A 157 7.12 2.65 -8.34
CA VAL A 157 7.20 1.22 -8.04
C VAL A 157 8.63 0.74 -8.07
N THR A 158 9.09 0.17 -6.95
CA THR A 158 10.45 -0.34 -6.78
C THR A 158 10.43 -1.77 -6.25
N THR A 159 11.29 -2.64 -6.76
CA THR A 159 11.54 -3.95 -6.15
C THR A 159 13.00 -4.07 -5.70
N ASP A 160 13.24 -4.60 -4.49
CA ASP A 160 14.59 -4.72 -3.92
C ASP A 160 15.28 -6.05 -4.24
N ALA A 161 14.53 -7.15 -4.33
CA ALA A 161 15.12 -8.43 -4.66
C ALA A 161 15.50 -8.47 -6.15
N SER A 162 16.67 -9.07 -6.43
CA SER A 162 17.16 -9.20 -7.79
C SER A 162 16.16 -9.92 -8.68
N ASP A 163 15.97 -9.39 -9.87
CA ASP A 163 15.13 -9.94 -10.94
C ASP A 163 13.65 -10.09 -10.61
N SER A 164 13.18 -9.41 -9.56
CA SER A 164 11.76 -9.37 -9.21
C SER A 164 10.94 -8.60 -10.25
N THR A 165 9.78 -9.14 -10.57
CA THR A 165 8.91 -8.61 -11.63
C THR A 165 7.92 -7.57 -11.08
N ILE A 166 7.52 -6.64 -11.94
CA ILE A 166 6.38 -5.75 -11.73
C ILE A 166 5.34 -6.09 -12.79
N THR A 167 4.15 -6.51 -12.37
CA THR A 167 3.03 -6.80 -13.26
C THR A 167 1.80 -6.11 -12.71
N LEU A 168 1.51 -4.93 -13.25
CA LEU A 168 0.38 -4.10 -12.89
C LEU A 168 -0.42 -3.84 -14.17
N ASP A 169 -1.40 -4.69 -14.41
CA ASP A 169 -2.17 -4.70 -15.66
C ASP A 169 -3.63 -4.21 -15.49
N GLN A 170 -3.96 -3.70 -14.31
CA GLN A 170 -5.25 -3.12 -13.97
C GLN A 170 -5.08 -1.73 -13.33
N LEU A 171 -4.51 -0.78 -14.06
CA LEU A 171 -4.22 0.56 -13.56
C LEU A 171 -5.11 1.61 -14.23
N ALA A 172 -5.44 2.66 -13.45
CA ALA A 172 -6.01 3.92 -13.91
C ALA A 172 -5.23 5.06 -13.23
N VAL A 173 -4.04 5.38 -13.73
CA VAL A 173 -3.11 6.38 -13.19
C VAL A 173 -3.09 7.59 -14.09
N ASP A 174 -3.38 8.77 -13.52
CA ASP A 174 -3.40 10.04 -14.26
C ASP A 174 -2.00 10.68 -14.36
N GLY A 175 -1.14 10.43 -13.37
CA GLY A 175 0.21 11.00 -13.30
C GLY A 175 1.29 10.17 -13.98
N ALA A 176 2.54 10.55 -13.74
CA ALA A 176 3.69 9.88 -14.33
C ALA A 176 4.09 8.60 -13.56
N PHE A 177 4.74 7.69 -14.26
CA PHE A 177 5.24 6.42 -13.74
C PHE A 177 6.76 6.48 -13.52
N THR A 178 7.21 6.09 -12.34
CA THR A 178 8.61 5.81 -12.04
C THR A 178 8.76 4.33 -11.70
N LEU A 179 9.44 3.57 -12.53
CA LEU A 179 9.56 2.12 -12.43
C LEU A 179 11.03 1.73 -12.25
N ALA A 180 11.34 1.05 -11.16
CA ALA A 180 12.70 0.68 -10.78
C ALA A 180 12.77 -0.79 -10.26
N PRO A 181 12.55 -1.80 -11.12
CA PRO A 181 12.82 -3.18 -10.74
C PRO A 181 14.33 -3.37 -10.54
N ASN A 182 14.71 -4.14 -9.53
CA ASN A 182 16.11 -4.49 -9.32
C ASN A 182 16.56 -5.59 -10.32
N GLY A 183 17.70 -5.37 -10.98
CA GLY A 183 18.27 -6.35 -11.93
C GLY A 183 17.53 -6.41 -13.24
N THR A 184 17.21 -7.63 -13.70
CA THR A 184 16.58 -7.92 -15.00
C THR A 184 15.10 -8.31 -14.90
N GLY A 185 14.44 -7.95 -13.80
CA GLY A 185 13.02 -8.20 -13.60
C GLY A 185 12.18 -7.61 -14.74
N ALA A 186 11.26 -8.40 -15.27
CA ALA A 186 10.34 -7.93 -16.30
C ALA A 186 9.29 -6.99 -15.73
N VAL A 187 8.92 -5.97 -16.51
CA VAL A 187 7.87 -5.00 -16.13
C VAL A 187 6.74 -5.05 -17.16
N ILE A 188 5.53 -5.24 -16.68
CA ILE A 188 4.29 -5.18 -17.47
C ILE A 188 3.39 -4.13 -16.83
N ILE A 189 3.02 -3.11 -17.61
CA ILE A 189 2.10 -2.05 -17.19
C ILE A 189 0.97 -1.94 -18.21
N VAL A 190 -0.27 -2.00 -17.74
CA VAL A 190 -1.43 -1.63 -18.54
C VAL A 190 -2.17 -0.52 -17.79
N ASN A 191 -2.20 0.67 -18.39
CA ASN A 191 -2.90 1.83 -17.85
C ASN A 191 -4.13 2.16 -18.71
N ASP A 192 -5.19 2.53 -18.07
CA ASP A 192 -6.45 2.87 -18.74
C ASP A 192 -6.46 4.32 -19.29
N ALA A 193 -5.46 5.12 -18.92
CA ALA A 193 -5.21 6.47 -19.43
C ALA A 193 -3.85 6.56 -20.16
N ASP A 194 -3.28 7.74 -20.26
CA ASP A 194 -1.92 7.95 -20.77
C ASP A 194 -0.88 7.17 -19.95
N LEU A 195 0.16 6.66 -20.60
CA LEU A 195 1.31 6.06 -19.95
C LEU A 195 2.53 6.97 -20.12
N ASN A 196 2.76 7.84 -19.13
CA ASN A 196 3.90 8.75 -19.12
C ASN A 196 5.03 8.20 -18.24
N LEU A 197 6.13 7.74 -18.84
CA LEU A 197 7.29 7.24 -18.12
C LEU A 197 8.18 8.42 -17.68
N ALA A 198 8.48 8.49 -16.38
CA ALA A 198 9.38 9.47 -15.80
C ALA A 198 10.52 8.74 -15.08
N GLY A 199 11.78 9.09 -15.35
CA GLY A 199 12.96 8.64 -14.61
C GLY A 199 13.03 7.13 -14.30
N SER A 200 12.48 6.28 -15.18
CA SER A 200 12.42 4.84 -14.96
C SER A 200 13.72 4.14 -15.32
N THR A 201 14.13 3.14 -14.53
CA THR A 201 15.35 2.35 -14.78
C THR A 201 14.98 0.88 -14.80
N MET A 202 15.04 0.26 -15.98
CA MET A 202 14.66 -1.13 -16.18
C MET A 202 15.78 -1.90 -16.86
N GLY A 203 16.31 -2.94 -16.21
CA GLY A 203 17.36 -3.81 -16.76
C GLY A 203 16.79 -4.98 -17.58
N GLY A 204 15.51 -5.29 -17.42
CA GLY A 204 14.80 -6.37 -18.09
C GLY A 204 13.90 -5.93 -19.23
N THR A 205 12.96 -6.79 -19.59
CA THR A 205 11.95 -6.45 -20.60
C THR A 205 10.87 -5.54 -20.04
N PHE A 206 10.45 -4.57 -20.85
CA PHE A 206 9.31 -3.70 -20.55
C PHE A 206 8.18 -3.91 -21.56
N SER A 207 6.99 -4.03 -21.08
CA SER A 207 5.76 -4.04 -21.87
C SER A 207 4.79 -3.02 -21.30
N GLY A 208 4.59 -1.91 -21.99
CA GLY A 208 3.66 -0.85 -21.60
C GLY A 208 2.48 -0.77 -22.57
N THR A 209 1.28 -0.60 -22.04
CA THR A 209 0.06 -0.39 -22.80
C THR A 209 -0.73 0.76 -22.19
N ALA A 210 -1.08 1.75 -23.00
CA ALA A 210 -2.11 2.72 -22.70
C ALA A 210 -3.38 2.28 -23.43
N THR A 211 -4.46 1.99 -22.71
CA THR A 211 -5.70 1.49 -23.37
C THR A 211 -6.50 2.63 -23.99
N THR A 212 -6.42 3.82 -23.39
CA THR A 212 -6.98 5.06 -23.92
C THR A 212 -5.96 6.18 -23.76
N GLY A 213 -5.32 6.64 -24.80
CA GLY A 213 -4.34 7.72 -24.72
C GLY A 213 -2.99 7.37 -25.31
N ASP A 214 -1.98 8.13 -24.97
CA ASP A 214 -0.65 8.07 -25.57
C ASP A 214 0.38 7.44 -24.63
N ILE A 215 1.45 6.90 -25.20
CA ILE A 215 2.64 6.52 -24.45
C ILE A 215 3.71 7.60 -24.67
N SER A 216 4.20 8.17 -23.58
CA SER A 216 5.19 9.25 -23.60
C SER A 216 6.32 9.00 -22.59
N ASP A 217 7.42 9.70 -22.76
CA ASP A 217 8.56 9.71 -21.86
C ASP A 217 8.87 11.15 -21.48
N SER A 218 8.74 11.49 -20.20
CA SER A 218 9.09 12.78 -19.63
C SER A 218 10.37 12.72 -18.78
N GLY A 219 10.95 11.54 -18.62
CA GLY A 219 12.20 11.30 -17.90
C GLY A 219 13.43 11.44 -18.77
N THR A 220 14.59 11.56 -18.13
CA THR A 220 15.92 11.54 -18.75
C THR A 220 16.81 10.52 -18.06
#